data_065027095b6068e1223a67951f3f9f7b
#
_entry.id   065027095b6068e1223a67951f3f9f7b
#
_cell.length_a   1.000
_cell.length_b   1.000
_cell.length_c   1.000
_cell.angle_alpha   90.00
_cell.angle_beta   90.00
_cell.angle_gamma   90.00
#
_symmetry.space_group_name_H-M   'P 1'
#
loop_
_entity.id
_entity.type
_entity.pdbx_description
1 polymer ?
#
loop_
_entity_poly.entity_id
_entity_poly.type
_entity_poly.pdbx_seq_one_letter_code
_entity_poly.pdbx_strand_id
1 'polypeptide(L)'
;MQANENVEELVVNRILNDYNYYLRMERAMSQNTVASYCSDVEKFLKFYNANLAQLNDDHIISFLDSRENISKRSQARILSSLKSFCTWLVIEGVIKDNPCDKVDAPKLGRYLPDVLSVEEVQRMMDAVDESSWLGRRDRALLEVLYGCGLRVSEAVGLRVNCLYLDEGCIRVIGKGDKERLVPIGEMASDALVAYLQERPLEFSKAEYVFINRYGTALSRMSAFNTVKKTALSAGIRKEISPHTFRHSFATHLIENGADLRLVQEMLGHESVSTTEIYTHIDSSTWHSSIIEHHPRRK
;
A
#
# COMPACT_ATOMS: atom_id res chain seq x y z
N MET A 1 -33.45 -26.67 -10.69
CA MET A 1 -32.06 -26.30 -10.46
C MET A 1 -31.89 -24.78 -10.33
N GLN A 2 -32.32 -23.94 -11.28
CA GLN A 2 -32.19 -22.47 -11.21
C GLN A 2 -32.84 -21.79 -9.98
N ALA A 3 -33.93 -22.32 -9.43
CA ALA A 3 -34.59 -21.71 -8.26
C ALA A 3 -33.80 -21.94 -6.94
N ASN A 4 -33.08 -23.05 -6.78
CA ASN A 4 -32.24 -23.34 -5.62
C ASN A 4 -30.94 -22.52 -5.64
N GLU A 5 -30.31 -22.33 -6.82
CA GLU A 5 -29.12 -21.48 -6.96
C GLU A 5 -29.40 -20.02 -6.57
N ASN A 6 -30.57 -19.48 -6.93
CA ASN A 6 -30.98 -18.13 -6.54
C ASN A 6 -31.17 -17.95 -5.02
N VAL A 7 -31.67 -18.97 -4.32
CA VAL A 7 -31.87 -18.89 -2.86
C VAL A 7 -30.56 -18.99 -2.11
N GLU A 8 -29.63 -19.85 -2.53
CA GLU A 8 -28.30 -19.99 -1.95
C GLU A 8 -27.47 -18.70 -2.12
N GLU A 9 -27.52 -18.09 -3.30
CA GLU A 9 -26.86 -16.82 -3.56
C GLU A 9 -27.43 -15.67 -2.71
N LEU A 10 -28.73 -15.63 -2.50
CA LEU A 10 -29.39 -14.66 -1.61
C LEU A 10 -28.95 -14.80 -0.16
N VAL A 11 -28.80 -16.03 0.34
CA VAL A 11 -28.32 -16.31 1.70
C VAL A 11 -26.87 -15.88 1.87
N VAL A 12 -26.00 -16.23 0.94
CA VAL A 12 -24.58 -15.82 0.95
C VAL A 12 -24.46 -14.30 0.94
N ASN A 13 -25.21 -13.62 0.07
CA ASN A 13 -25.20 -12.16 -0.03
C ASN A 13 -25.68 -11.50 1.27
N ARG A 14 -26.68 -12.04 1.94
CA ARG A 14 -27.16 -11.53 3.24
C ARG A 14 -26.07 -11.64 4.31
N ILE A 15 -25.46 -12.82 4.45
CA ILE A 15 -24.37 -13.08 5.40
C ILE A 15 -23.20 -12.10 5.15
N LEU A 16 -22.83 -11.90 3.88
CA LEU A 16 -21.74 -10.99 3.51
C LEU A 16 -22.08 -9.54 3.82
N ASN A 17 -23.33 -9.10 3.64
CA ASN A 17 -23.77 -7.75 3.97
C ASN A 17 -23.72 -7.51 5.48
N ASP A 18 -24.20 -8.45 6.29
CA ASP A 18 -24.20 -8.37 7.75
C ASP A 18 -22.75 -8.37 8.28
N TYR A 19 -21.89 -9.24 7.74
CA TYR A 19 -20.47 -9.26 8.09
C TYR A 19 -19.73 -7.99 7.65
N ASN A 20 -20.04 -7.45 6.46
CA ASN A 20 -19.50 -6.16 5.98
C ASN A 20 -19.86 -5.02 6.95
N TYR A 21 -21.12 -4.99 7.39
CA TYR A 21 -21.58 -4.01 8.37
C TYR A 21 -20.80 -4.11 9.69
N TYR A 22 -20.64 -5.31 10.24
CA TYR A 22 -19.82 -5.57 11.44
C TYR A 22 -18.39 -5.06 11.28
N LEU A 23 -17.71 -5.41 10.15
CA LEU A 23 -16.34 -4.98 9.92
C LEU A 23 -16.18 -3.46 9.83
N ARG A 24 -17.17 -2.79 9.23
CA ARG A 24 -17.14 -1.33 9.04
C ARG A 24 -17.52 -0.56 10.30
N MET A 25 -18.61 -0.96 10.93
CA MET A 25 -19.24 -0.15 11.99
C MET A 25 -18.73 -0.52 13.37
N GLU A 26 -18.50 -1.80 13.65
CA GLU A 26 -18.06 -2.24 14.98
C GLU A 26 -16.53 -2.39 15.07
N ARG A 27 -15.89 -2.83 13.97
CA ARG A 27 -14.44 -3.02 13.96
C ARG A 27 -13.68 -1.84 13.33
N ALA A 28 -14.37 -0.82 12.83
CA ALA A 28 -13.81 0.36 12.17
C ALA A 28 -12.68 0.04 11.14
N MET A 29 -12.82 -1.07 10.42
CA MET A 29 -11.80 -1.50 9.46
C MET A 29 -11.81 -0.64 8.21
N SER A 30 -10.63 -0.49 7.57
CA SER A 30 -10.51 0.24 6.32
C SER A 30 -11.31 -0.43 5.20
N GLN A 31 -11.83 0.35 4.25
CA GLN A 31 -12.61 -0.14 3.11
C GLN A 31 -11.86 -1.25 2.33
N ASN A 32 -10.55 -1.11 2.14
CA ASN A 32 -9.75 -2.13 1.46
C ASN A 32 -9.65 -3.44 2.26
N THR A 33 -9.54 -3.35 3.59
CA THR A 33 -9.54 -4.53 4.47
C THR A 33 -10.88 -5.24 4.42
N VAL A 34 -11.98 -4.48 4.53
CA VAL A 34 -13.35 -5.01 4.44
C VAL A 34 -13.57 -5.71 3.11
N ALA A 35 -13.23 -5.07 1.99
CA ALA A 35 -13.37 -5.67 0.65
C ALA A 35 -12.57 -6.97 0.51
N SER A 36 -11.33 -6.99 1.03
CA SER A 36 -10.49 -8.19 1.00
C SER A 36 -11.07 -9.33 1.85
N TYR A 37 -11.52 -9.02 3.07
CA TYR A 37 -12.10 -10.00 3.98
C TYR A 37 -13.41 -10.57 3.44
N CYS A 38 -14.31 -9.71 2.97
CA CYS A 38 -15.57 -10.14 2.35
C CYS A 38 -15.33 -11.01 1.11
N SER A 39 -14.34 -10.67 0.26
CA SER A 39 -14.00 -11.49 -0.91
C SER A 39 -13.46 -12.87 -0.54
N ASP A 40 -12.66 -12.98 0.53
CA ASP A 40 -12.17 -14.28 1.00
C ASP A 40 -13.30 -15.12 1.60
N VAL A 41 -14.16 -14.50 2.41
CA VAL A 41 -15.33 -15.16 3.01
C VAL A 41 -16.33 -15.60 1.95
N GLU A 42 -16.59 -14.79 0.93
CA GLU A 42 -17.45 -15.15 -0.19
C GLU A 42 -16.97 -16.44 -0.87
N LYS A 43 -15.66 -16.52 -1.16
CA LYS A 43 -15.06 -17.72 -1.77
C LYS A 43 -15.17 -18.94 -0.86
N PHE A 44 -15.02 -18.73 0.45
CA PHE A 44 -15.20 -19.79 1.44
C PHE A 44 -16.63 -20.26 1.51
N LEU A 45 -17.61 -19.38 1.58
CA LEU A 45 -19.04 -19.74 1.64
C LEU A 45 -19.49 -20.51 0.39
N LYS A 46 -19.01 -20.10 -0.79
CA LYS A 46 -19.26 -20.83 -2.05
C LYS A 46 -18.63 -22.23 -2.08
N PHE A 47 -17.50 -22.42 -1.42
CA PHE A 47 -16.83 -23.72 -1.29
C PHE A 47 -17.55 -24.62 -0.27
N TYR A 48 -17.84 -24.06 0.90
CA TYR A 48 -18.41 -24.79 2.02
C TYR A 48 -19.86 -25.22 1.75
N ASN A 49 -20.66 -24.35 1.19
CA ASN A 49 -22.06 -24.55 0.74
C ASN A 49 -22.91 -25.43 1.66
N ALA A 50 -22.81 -25.29 2.98
CA ALA A 50 -23.52 -26.07 3.96
C ALA A 50 -23.94 -25.20 5.16
N ASN A 51 -24.62 -25.79 6.15
CA ASN A 51 -25.09 -25.11 7.33
C ASN A 51 -23.93 -24.64 8.20
N LEU A 52 -23.80 -23.32 8.37
CA LEU A 52 -22.73 -22.69 9.18
C LEU A 52 -22.69 -23.17 10.63
N ALA A 53 -23.82 -23.60 11.21
CA ALA A 53 -23.84 -24.17 12.57
C ALA A 53 -23.03 -25.47 12.70
N GLN A 54 -22.69 -26.12 11.60
CA GLN A 54 -21.90 -27.37 11.55
C GLN A 54 -20.43 -27.10 11.17
N LEU A 55 -20.03 -25.84 11.04
CA LEU A 55 -18.68 -25.44 10.67
C LEU A 55 -17.67 -25.92 11.70
N ASN A 56 -16.60 -26.59 11.23
CA ASN A 56 -15.50 -27.09 12.05
C ASN A 56 -14.14 -26.80 11.39
N ASP A 57 -13.05 -27.16 12.08
CA ASP A 57 -11.68 -26.99 11.62
C ASP A 57 -11.34 -27.73 10.34
N ASP A 58 -11.86 -28.96 10.13
CA ASP A 58 -11.63 -29.74 8.90
C ASP A 58 -12.14 -29.01 7.66
N HIS A 59 -13.25 -28.27 7.75
CA HIS A 59 -13.79 -27.49 6.64
C HIS A 59 -12.88 -26.30 6.29
N ILE A 60 -12.28 -25.66 7.29
CA ILE A 60 -11.31 -24.58 7.09
C ILE A 60 -10.04 -25.11 6.44
N ILE A 61 -9.52 -26.24 6.93
CA ILE A 61 -8.33 -26.92 6.39
C ILE A 61 -8.57 -27.30 4.93
N SER A 62 -9.69 -27.99 4.65
CA SER A 62 -10.05 -28.43 3.29
C SER A 62 -10.17 -27.26 2.31
N PHE A 63 -10.69 -26.12 2.76
CA PHE A 63 -10.74 -24.92 1.92
C PHE A 63 -9.34 -24.37 1.65
N LEU A 64 -8.47 -24.28 2.66
CA LEU A 64 -7.10 -23.81 2.48
C LEU A 64 -6.30 -24.73 1.55
N ASP A 65 -6.47 -26.04 1.69
CA ASP A 65 -5.82 -27.06 0.85
C ASP A 65 -6.32 -27.01 -0.59
N SER A 66 -7.60 -26.72 -0.81
CA SER A 66 -8.15 -26.52 -2.17
C SER A 66 -7.49 -25.36 -2.93
N ARG A 67 -6.67 -24.54 -2.26
CA ARG A 67 -5.96 -23.37 -2.80
C ARG A 67 -4.49 -23.67 -3.08
N GLU A 68 -4.16 -24.79 -3.69
CA GLU A 68 -2.79 -25.31 -3.91
C GLU A 68 -1.81 -24.32 -4.58
N ASN A 69 -2.32 -23.37 -5.37
CA ASN A 69 -1.50 -22.45 -6.15
C ASN A 69 -1.26 -21.06 -5.52
N ILE A 70 -1.52 -20.89 -4.22
CA ILE A 70 -1.31 -19.62 -3.54
C ILE A 70 -0.10 -19.67 -2.61
N SER A 71 0.56 -18.51 -2.45
CA SER A 71 1.70 -18.40 -1.53
C SER A 71 1.29 -18.64 -0.07
N LYS A 72 2.21 -19.14 0.76
CA LYS A 72 2.01 -19.29 2.22
C LYS A 72 1.52 -17.99 2.88
N ARG A 73 2.01 -16.83 2.41
CA ARG A 73 1.57 -15.52 2.87
C ARG A 73 0.10 -15.24 2.52
N SER A 74 -0.32 -15.63 1.32
CA SER A 74 -1.73 -15.52 0.91
C SER A 74 -2.62 -16.47 1.71
N GLN A 75 -2.18 -17.70 1.99
CA GLN A 75 -2.90 -18.63 2.87
C GLN A 75 -3.06 -18.07 4.28
N ALA A 76 -1.98 -17.54 4.89
CA ALA A 76 -2.03 -16.90 6.20
C ALA A 76 -3.02 -15.71 6.23
N ARG A 77 -3.06 -14.90 5.16
CA ARG A 77 -4.01 -13.78 5.04
C ARG A 77 -5.46 -14.29 4.97
N ILE A 78 -5.72 -15.31 4.16
CA ILE A 78 -7.06 -15.93 4.05
C ILE A 78 -7.49 -16.52 5.40
N LEU A 79 -6.60 -17.24 6.08
CA LEU A 79 -6.89 -17.75 7.42
C LEU A 79 -7.25 -16.64 8.41
N SER A 80 -6.56 -15.48 8.35
CA SER A 80 -6.88 -14.31 9.16
C SER A 80 -8.27 -13.74 8.83
N SER A 81 -8.67 -13.72 7.55
CA SER A 81 -10.01 -13.29 7.12
C SER A 81 -11.08 -14.26 7.65
N LEU A 82 -10.86 -15.57 7.54
CA LEU A 82 -11.77 -16.61 8.04
C LEU A 82 -11.85 -16.58 9.58
N LYS A 83 -10.73 -16.40 10.26
CA LYS A 83 -10.73 -16.28 11.73
C LYS A 83 -11.58 -15.09 12.20
N SER A 84 -11.50 -13.96 11.51
CA SER A 84 -12.36 -12.80 11.80
C SER A 84 -13.83 -13.10 11.53
N PHE A 85 -14.16 -13.81 10.45
CA PHE A 85 -15.51 -14.20 10.11
C PHE A 85 -16.10 -15.20 11.13
N CYS A 86 -15.35 -16.23 11.50
CA CYS A 86 -15.77 -17.20 12.52
C CYS A 86 -15.92 -16.53 13.89
N THR A 87 -15.08 -15.55 14.25
CA THR A 87 -15.27 -14.77 15.47
C THR A 87 -16.61 -14.01 15.46
N TRP A 88 -16.97 -13.41 14.31
CA TRP A 88 -18.28 -12.79 14.16
C TRP A 88 -19.42 -13.79 14.27
N LEU A 89 -19.32 -14.98 13.67
CA LEU A 89 -20.32 -16.04 13.80
C LEU A 89 -20.49 -16.51 15.26
N VAL A 90 -19.43 -16.51 16.08
CA VAL A 90 -19.51 -16.78 17.52
C VAL A 90 -20.28 -15.66 18.23
N ILE A 91 -20.01 -14.40 17.88
CA ILE A 91 -20.72 -13.22 18.46
C ILE A 91 -22.22 -13.28 18.14
N GLU A 92 -22.56 -13.64 16.90
CA GLU A 92 -23.96 -13.82 16.44
C GLU A 92 -24.63 -15.11 16.99
N GLY A 93 -23.89 -15.94 17.74
CA GLY A 93 -24.39 -17.19 18.30
C GLY A 93 -24.69 -18.29 17.26
N VAL A 94 -24.15 -18.17 16.05
CA VAL A 94 -24.32 -19.17 14.96
C VAL A 94 -23.48 -20.40 15.23
N ILE A 95 -22.26 -20.21 15.73
CA ILE A 95 -21.35 -21.28 16.14
C ILE A 95 -20.89 -21.04 17.60
N LYS A 96 -20.49 -22.11 18.28
CA LYS A 96 -20.12 -22.04 19.70
C LYS A 96 -18.68 -21.57 19.91
N ASP A 97 -17.76 -22.08 19.12
CA ASP A 97 -16.31 -21.84 19.21
C ASP A 97 -15.76 -21.51 17.80
N ASN A 98 -14.64 -20.76 17.76
CA ASN A 98 -14.03 -20.41 16.48
C ASN A 98 -13.18 -21.57 15.95
N PRO A 99 -13.56 -22.27 14.86
CA PRO A 99 -12.83 -23.41 14.34
C PRO A 99 -11.42 -23.05 13.84
N CYS A 100 -11.19 -21.78 13.44
CA CYS A 100 -9.86 -21.35 13.00
C CYS A 100 -8.82 -21.30 14.13
N ASP A 101 -9.22 -21.37 15.40
CA ASP A 101 -8.26 -21.37 16.53
C ASP A 101 -7.46 -22.68 16.61
N LYS A 102 -7.97 -23.75 16.01
CA LYS A 102 -7.30 -25.06 15.94
C LYS A 102 -6.47 -25.23 14.67
N VAL A 103 -6.54 -24.31 13.74
CA VAL A 103 -5.82 -24.38 12.46
C VAL A 103 -4.49 -23.68 12.57
N ASP A 104 -3.40 -24.43 12.36
CA ASP A 104 -2.05 -23.87 12.37
C ASP A 104 -1.84 -22.91 11.21
N ALA A 105 -1.36 -21.71 11.53
CA ALA A 105 -0.98 -20.75 10.50
C ALA A 105 0.24 -21.27 9.72
N PRO A 106 0.28 -21.11 8.38
CA PRO A 106 1.44 -21.51 7.60
C PRO A 106 2.71 -20.83 8.13
N LYS A 107 3.76 -21.61 8.41
CA LYS A 107 5.05 -21.06 8.83
C LYS A 107 5.61 -20.19 7.71
N LEU A 108 5.55 -18.87 7.92
CA LEU A 108 6.17 -17.90 7.03
C LEU A 108 7.68 -17.91 7.32
N GLY A 109 8.50 -18.25 6.33
CA GLY A 109 9.94 -18.04 6.44
C GLY A 109 10.24 -16.56 6.75
N ARG A 110 11.32 -16.27 7.46
CA ARG A 110 11.82 -14.90 7.63
C ARG A 110 12.26 -14.41 6.25
N TYR A 111 11.40 -13.64 5.59
CA TYR A 111 11.76 -12.94 4.37
C TYR A 111 12.41 -11.63 4.78
N LEU A 112 13.71 -11.52 4.55
CA LEU A 112 14.37 -10.21 4.59
C LEU A 112 13.92 -9.46 3.34
N PRO A 113 13.27 -8.30 3.48
CA PRO A 113 12.86 -7.53 2.32
C PRO A 113 14.09 -7.16 1.47
N ASP A 114 13.97 -7.27 0.16
CA ASP A 114 15.00 -6.80 -0.75
C ASP A 114 15.17 -5.29 -0.58
N VAL A 115 16.40 -4.85 -0.34
CA VAL A 115 16.80 -3.45 -0.31
C VAL A 115 17.57 -3.18 -1.61
N LEU A 116 17.24 -2.07 -2.28
CA LEU A 116 18.04 -1.57 -3.37
C LEU A 116 19.27 -0.86 -2.81
N SER A 117 20.44 -1.05 -3.40
CA SER A 117 21.56 -0.18 -3.10
C SER A 117 21.37 1.20 -3.73
N VAL A 118 22.15 2.19 -3.29
CA VAL A 118 22.12 3.55 -3.86
C VAL A 118 22.44 3.51 -5.36
N GLU A 119 23.40 2.67 -5.77
CA GLU A 119 23.79 2.48 -7.18
C GLU A 119 22.67 1.80 -7.99
N GLU A 120 21.93 0.86 -7.38
CA GLU A 120 20.78 0.22 -8.04
C GLU A 120 19.66 1.25 -8.25
N VAL A 121 19.38 2.10 -7.25
CA VAL A 121 18.42 3.20 -7.40
C VAL A 121 18.86 4.15 -8.50
N GLN A 122 20.14 4.55 -8.53
CA GLN A 122 20.67 5.44 -9.57
C GLN A 122 20.50 4.81 -10.96
N ARG A 123 20.86 3.54 -11.14
CA ARG A 123 20.66 2.84 -12.42
C ARG A 123 19.19 2.80 -12.85
N MET A 124 18.26 2.63 -11.89
CA MET A 124 16.83 2.69 -12.21
C MET A 124 16.42 4.09 -12.69
N MET A 125 16.89 5.13 -12.04
CA MET A 125 16.64 6.50 -12.48
C MET A 125 17.18 6.74 -13.90
N ASP A 126 18.40 6.31 -14.18
CA ASP A 126 19.07 6.51 -15.46
C ASP A 126 18.47 5.67 -16.59
N ALA A 127 17.77 4.58 -16.25
CA ALA A 127 17.11 3.71 -17.23
C ALA A 127 15.75 4.26 -17.73
N VAL A 128 15.27 5.39 -17.16
CA VAL A 128 14.02 6.02 -17.63
C VAL A 128 14.30 6.83 -18.89
N ASP A 129 13.56 6.54 -19.95
CA ASP A 129 13.58 7.35 -21.18
C ASP A 129 12.72 8.62 -20.98
N GLU A 130 13.40 9.75 -20.79
CA GLU A 130 12.80 11.06 -20.56
C GLU A 130 12.47 11.85 -21.85
N SER A 131 12.52 11.21 -23.02
CA SER A 131 12.23 11.85 -24.31
C SER A 131 10.76 12.28 -24.47
N SER A 132 9.88 11.81 -23.60
CA SER A 132 8.44 12.13 -23.59
C SER A 132 7.98 12.60 -22.22
N TRP A 133 6.88 13.38 -22.17
CA TRP A 133 6.28 13.80 -20.91
C TRP A 133 5.85 12.62 -20.00
N LEU A 134 5.49 11.46 -20.60
CA LEU A 134 5.21 10.24 -19.85
C LEU A 134 6.47 9.65 -19.21
N GLY A 135 7.60 9.72 -19.91
CA GLY A 135 8.89 9.31 -19.34
C GLY A 135 9.31 10.23 -18.20
N ARG A 136 9.18 11.55 -18.37
CA ARG A 136 9.44 12.53 -17.28
C ARG A 136 8.51 12.31 -16.10
N ARG A 137 7.23 11.98 -16.35
CA ARG A 137 6.31 11.54 -15.28
C ARG A 137 6.84 10.32 -14.52
N ASP A 138 7.28 9.31 -15.24
CA ASP A 138 7.78 8.07 -14.64
C ASP A 138 9.06 8.33 -13.83
N ARG A 139 9.95 9.20 -14.33
CA ARG A 139 11.11 9.66 -13.57
C ARG A 139 10.71 10.39 -12.29
N ALA A 140 9.84 11.38 -12.36
CA ALA A 140 9.35 12.12 -11.20
C ALA A 140 8.66 11.20 -10.19
N LEU A 141 7.89 10.21 -10.66
CA LEU A 141 7.25 9.22 -9.78
C LEU A 141 8.28 8.41 -8.99
N LEU A 142 9.34 7.93 -9.64
CA LEU A 142 10.40 7.18 -8.97
C LEU A 142 11.18 8.04 -7.97
N GLU A 143 11.51 9.28 -8.35
CA GLU A 143 12.17 10.24 -7.47
C GLU A 143 11.34 10.54 -6.21
N VAL A 144 10.03 10.74 -6.36
CA VAL A 144 9.14 10.98 -5.22
C VAL A 144 8.97 9.72 -4.35
N LEU A 145 8.84 8.53 -4.95
CA LEU A 145 8.74 7.28 -4.20
C LEU A 145 9.99 7.02 -3.35
N TYR A 146 11.18 7.31 -3.89
CA TYR A 146 12.43 7.12 -3.19
C TYR A 146 12.80 8.33 -2.33
N GLY A 147 12.76 9.55 -2.88
CA GLY A 147 13.21 10.76 -2.19
C GLY A 147 12.34 11.20 -1.02
N CYS A 148 11.04 10.85 -1.08
CA CYS A 148 10.08 11.15 -0.02
C CYS A 148 9.59 9.92 0.74
N GLY A 149 9.98 8.72 0.33
CA GLY A 149 9.55 7.47 0.95
C GLY A 149 8.04 7.24 0.95
N LEU A 150 7.30 7.76 -0.04
CA LEU A 150 5.85 7.67 -0.09
C LEU A 150 5.34 6.25 -0.32
N ARG A 151 4.14 5.95 0.23
CA ARG A 151 3.37 4.78 -0.22
C ARG A 151 2.90 5.04 -1.66
N VAL A 152 2.80 3.98 -2.47
CA VAL A 152 2.31 4.13 -3.86
C VAL A 152 0.94 4.80 -3.92
N SER A 153 0.05 4.53 -2.98
CA SER A 153 -1.27 5.17 -2.90
C SER A 153 -1.18 6.66 -2.58
N GLU A 154 -0.22 7.07 -1.77
CA GLU A 154 0.06 8.47 -1.44
C GLU A 154 0.64 9.20 -2.66
N ALA A 155 1.60 8.58 -3.34
CA ALA A 155 2.19 9.17 -4.54
C ALA A 155 1.16 9.38 -5.67
N VAL A 156 0.37 8.34 -6.03
CA VAL A 156 -0.63 8.50 -7.10
C VAL A 156 -1.82 9.38 -6.70
N GLY A 157 -2.08 9.55 -5.40
CA GLY A 157 -3.09 10.45 -4.85
C GLY A 157 -2.60 11.89 -4.62
N LEU A 158 -1.31 12.19 -4.88
CA LEU A 158 -0.74 13.51 -4.65
C LEU A 158 -1.38 14.53 -5.58
N ARG A 159 -1.82 15.66 -5.02
CA ARG A 159 -2.47 16.74 -5.74
C ARG A 159 -1.50 17.89 -6.00
N VAL A 160 -1.72 18.61 -7.09
CA VAL A 160 -0.86 19.75 -7.47
C VAL A 160 -0.86 20.84 -6.40
N ASN A 161 -2.00 21.11 -5.77
CA ASN A 161 -2.13 22.09 -4.69
C ASN A 161 -1.53 21.62 -3.34
N CYS A 162 -0.96 20.44 -3.30
CA CYS A 162 -0.23 19.90 -2.14
C CYS A 162 1.29 19.96 -2.33
N LEU A 163 1.78 20.58 -3.40
CA LEU A 163 3.19 20.81 -3.66
C LEU A 163 3.61 22.18 -3.13
N TYR A 164 4.49 22.21 -2.16
CA TYR A 164 5.11 23.41 -1.59
C TYR A 164 6.61 23.37 -1.88
N LEU A 165 6.95 23.37 -3.19
CA LEU A 165 8.33 23.12 -3.65
C LEU A 165 9.29 24.23 -3.23
N ASP A 166 8.82 25.47 -3.18
CA ASP A 166 9.61 26.62 -2.68
C ASP A 166 9.93 26.50 -1.18
N GLU A 167 9.10 25.78 -0.44
CA GLU A 167 9.26 25.47 0.99
C GLU A 167 9.98 24.14 1.21
N GLY A 168 10.35 23.44 0.14
CA GLY A 168 11.01 22.13 0.18
C GLY A 168 10.14 21.01 0.77
N CYS A 169 8.83 21.09 0.68
CA CYS A 169 7.94 20.05 1.23
C CYS A 169 6.72 19.76 0.36
N ILE A 170 6.10 18.62 0.63
CA ILE A 170 4.83 18.19 0.04
C ILE A 170 3.86 17.76 1.14
N ARG A 171 2.58 18.05 0.97
CA ARG A 171 1.51 17.59 1.86
C ARG A 171 0.94 16.27 1.35
N VAL A 172 0.96 15.27 2.19
CA VAL A 172 0.55 13.91 1.87
C VAL A 172 -0.64 13.50 2.74
N ILE A 173 -1.67 12.92 2.12
CA ILE A 173 -2.84 12.38 2.81
C ILE A 173 -2.62 10.87 2.96
N GLY A 174 -2.52 10.39 4.19
CA GLY A 174 -2.31 8.98 4.54
C GLY A 174 -3.59 8.22 4.84
N LYS A 175 -3.45 7.07 5.49
CA LYS A 175 -4.58 6.24 5.94
C LYS A 175 -5.44 7.00 6.95
N GLY A 176 -6.77 6.98 6.76
CA GLY A 176 -7.73 7.66 7.65
C GLY A 176 -7.73 9.18 7.49
N ASP A 177 -7.41 9.66 6.29
CA ASP A 177 -7.36 11.09 5.92
C ASP A 177 -6.40 11.94 6.80
N LYS A 178 -5.44 11.28 7.44
CA LYS A 178 -4.40 12.00 8.21
C LYS A 178 -3.41 12.67 7.25
N GLU A 179 -3.29 13.97 7.40
CA GLU A 179 -2.33 14.76 6.62
C GLU A 179 -0.98 14.82 7.34
N ARG A 180 0.10 14.85 6.55
CA ARG A 180 1.44 15.14 7.03
C ARG A 180 2.24 15.88 5.97
N LEU A 181 3.16 16.73 6.42
CA LEU A 181 4.20 17.32 5.56
C LEU A 181 5.35 16.32 5.43
N VAL A 182 5.88 16.19 4.23
CA VAL A 182 7.04 15.34 3.93
C VAL A 182 8.07 16.20 3.21
N PRO A 183 9.32 16.27 3.68
CA PRO A 183 10.38 16.98 2.98
C PRO A 183 10.59 16.41 1.59
N ILE A 184 10.93 17.26 0.63
CA ILE A 184 11.31 16.88 -0.72
C ILE A 184 12.69 17.44 -1.03
N GLY A 185 13.61 16.55 -1.44
CA GLY A 185 14.94 16.95 -1.87
C GLY A 185 14.93 17.50 -3.29
N GLU A 186 16.02 18.22 -3.64
CA GLU A 186 16.17 18.90 -4.94
C GLU A 186 15.93 17.97 -6.12
N MET A 187 16.51 16.76 -6.14
CA MET A 187 16.35 15.81 -7.25
C MET A 187 14.88 15.47 -7.53
N ALA A 188 14.09 15.26 -6.49
CA ALA A 188 12.66 14.95 -6.63
C ALA A 188 11.84 16.19 -7.01
N SER A 189 12.21 17.35 -6.48
CA SER A 189 11.60 18.65 -6.83
C SER A 189 11.84 18.98 -8.30
N ASP A 190 13.09 18.91 -8.76
CA ASP A 190 13.47 19.19 -10.15
C ASP A 190 12.77 18.27 -11.13
N ALA A 191 12.71 16.96 -10.81
CA ALA A 191 12.00 15.99 -11.63
C ALA A 191 10.49 16.28 -11.71
N LEU A 192 9.87 16.72 -10.61
CA LEU A 192 8.46 17.14 -10.59
C LEU A 192 8.25 18.40 -11.45
N VAL A 193 9.09 19.40 -11.31
CA VAL A 193 9.01 20.65 -12.09
C VAL A 193 9.16 20.35 -13.57
N ALA A 194 10.18 19.58 -13.96
CA ALA A 194 10.42 19.20 -15.35
C ALA A 194 9.22 18.42 -15.94
N TYR A 195 8.65 17.50 -15.19
CA TYR A 195 7.46 16.78 -15.62
C TYR A 195 6.23 17.69 -15.78
N LEU A 196 5.97 18.56 -14.81
CA LEU A 196 4.80 19.44 -14.82
C LEU A 196 4.87 20.48 -15.95
N GLN A 197 6.08 20.97 -16.30
CA GLN A 197 6.29 21.88 -17.42
C GLN A 197 6.04 21.22 -18.79
N GLU A 198 6.37 19.95 -18.94
CA GLU A 198 6.20 19.19 -20.19
C GLU A 198 4.82 18.53 -20.31
N ARG A 199 3.98 18.65 -19.28
CA ARG A 199 2.62 18.11 -19.31
C ARG A 199 1.83 18.82 -20.42
N PRO A 200 1.09 18.09 -21.30
CA PRO A 200 0.27 18.70 -22.34
C PRO A 200 -0.69 19.75 -21.79
N LEU A 201 -0.83 20.87 -22.51
CA LEU A 201 -1.67 22.00 -22.08
C LEU A 201 -3.12 21.60 -21.80
N GLU A 202 -3.66 20.60 -22.53
CA GLU A 202 -4.99 20.04 -22.31
C GLU A 202 -5.17 19.47 -20.91
N PHE A 203 -4.06 19.03 -20.25
CA PHE A 203 -4.05 18.49 -18.89
C PHE A 203 -3.52 19.48 -17.86
N SER A 204 -3.29 20.72 -18.21
CA SER A 204 -2.72 21.76 -17.30
C SER A 204 -3.56 21.97 -16.03
N LYS A 205 -4.88 21.72 -16.10
CA LYS A 205 -5.81 21.83 -14.97
C LYS A 205 -6.05 20.51 -14.22
N ALA A 206 -5.30 19.47 -14.53
CA ALA A 206 -5.46 18.21 -13.83
C ALA A 206 -5.12 18.37 -12.33
N GLU A 207 -6.01 17.90 -11.48
CA GLU A 207 -5.90 18.00 -10.02
C GLU A 207 -4.74 17.19 -9.45
N TYR A 208 -4.50 16.01 -10.03
CA TYR A 208 -3.45 15.09 -9.58
C TYR A 208 -2.10 15.40 -10.21
N VAL A 209 -1.05 15.22 -9.42
CA VAL A 209 0.33 15.35 -9.91
C VAL A 209 0.61 14.28 -10.96
N PHE A 210 0.41 13.01 -10.64
CA PHE A 210 0.67 11.92 -11.56
C PHE A 210 -0.58 11.50 -12.30
N ILE A 211 -0.60 11.74 -13.60
CA ILE A 211 -1.72 11.41 -14.50
C ILE A 211 -1.31 10.38 -15.55
N ASN A 212 -2.30 9.66 -16.05
CA ASN A 212 -2.13 8.75 -17.17
C ASN A 212 -2.23 9.51 -18.52
N ARG A 213 -2.09 8.81 -19.64
CA ARG A 213 -2.15 9.39 -20.99
C ARG A 213 -3.50 10.03 -21.36
N TYR A 214 -4.52 9.82 -20.54
CA TYR A 214 -5.87 10.38 -20.75
C TYR A 214 -6.18 11.55 -19.80
N GLY A 215 -5.19 12.02 -19.03
CA GLY A 215 -5.36 13.14 -18.09
C GLY A 215 -6.01 12.77 -16.76
N THR A 216 -6.34 11.50 -16.51
CA THR A 216 -6.89 11.04 -15.23
C THR A 216 -5.79 10.56 -14.28
N ALA A 217 -6.08 10.48 -12.98
CA ALA A 217 -5.13 10.03 -11.97
C ALA A 217 -4.45 8.70 -12.36
N LEU A 218 -3.14 8.59 -12.13
CA LEU A 218 -2.38 7.38 -12.36
C LEU A 218 -2.86 6.29 -11.39
N SER A 219 -3.15 5.08 -11.90
CA SER A 219 -3.54 3.97 -11.03
C SER A 219 -2.34 3.39 -10.27
N ARG A 220 -2.61 2.81 -9.08
CA ARG A 220 -1.59 2.09 -8.31
C ARG A 220 -0.93 0.97 -9.13
N MET A 221 -1.71 0.28 -9.96
CA MET A 221 -1.21 -0.78 -10.84
C MET A 221 -0.27 -0.21 -11.91
N SER A 222 -0.60 0.95 -12.50
CA SER A 222 0.28 1.61 -13.47
C SER A 222 1.60 2.03 -12.81
N ALA A 223 1.55 2.63 -11.62
CA ALA A 223 2.76 2.98 -10.86
C ALA A 223 3.61 1.75 -10.51
N PHE A 224 2.98 0.65 -10.10
CA PHE A 224 3.65 -0.62 -9.84
C PHE A 224 4.35 -1.15 -11.10
N ASN A 225 3.65 -1.13 -12.25
CA ASN A 225 4.21 -1.57 -13.52
C ASN A 225 5.36 -0.67 -13.99
N THR A 226 5.28 0.65 -13.77
CA THR A 226 6.39 1.57 -14.03
C THR A 226 7.64 1.16 -13.24
N VAL A 227 7.52 0.99 -11.92
CA VAL A 227 8.63 0.55 -11.06
C VAL A 227 9.23 -0.77 -11.56
N LYS A 228 8.38 -1.76 -11.84
CA LYS A 228 8.82 -3.08 -12.28
C LYS A 228 9.51 -3.05 -13.66
N LYS A 229 8.93 -2.30 -14.61
CA LYS A 229 9.52 -2.12 -15.95
C LYS A 229 10.89 -1.46 -15.86
N THR A 230 11.01 -0.38 -15.08
CA THR A 230 12.26 0.35 -14.92
C THR A 230 13.34 -0.51 -14.25
N ALA A 231 12.99 -1.32 -13.24
CA ALA A 231 13.93 -2.25 -12.62
C ALA A 231 14.48 -3.27 -13.63
N LEU A 232 13.62 -3.81 -14.49
CA LEU A 232 14.05 -4.71 -15.57
C LEU A 232 14.98 -4.01 -16.58
N SER A 233 14.63 -2.78 -17.00
CA SER A 233 15.47 -1.99 -17.92
C SER A 233 16.83 -1.64 -17.30
N ALA A 234 16.91 -1.46 -15.98
CA ALA A 234 18.14 -1.23 -15.23
C ALA A 234 18.97 -2.51 -14.98
N GLY A 235 18.50 -3.67 -15.46
CA GLY A 235 19.18 -4.96 -15.27
C GLY A 235 19.10 -5.49 -13.84
N ILE A 236 18.13 -5.05 -13.03
CA ILE A 236 17.95 -5.49 -11.65
C ILE A 236 17.11 -6.76 -11.65
N ARG A 237 17.67 -7.85 -11.09
CA ARG A 237 17.04 -9.18 -11.06
C ARG A 237 16.19 -9.44 -9.79
N LYS A 238 16.27 -8.55 -8.80
CA LYS A 238 15.47 -8.61 -7.57
C LYS A 238 13.98 -8.35 -7.87
N GLU A 239 13.09 -8.88 -7.05
CA GLU A 239 11.67 -8.51 -7.11
C GLU A 239 11.43 -7.11 -6.54
N ILE A 240 11.36 -6.12 -7.42
CA ILE A 240 11.21 -4.71 -7.04
C ILE A 240 9.74 -4.28 -7.12
N SER A 241 9.33 -3.57 -6.07
CA SER A 241 8.00 -2.99 -5.93
C SER A 241 8.10 -1.57 -5.34
N PRO A 242 7.05 -0.74 -5.37
CA PRO A 242 7.05 0.55 -4.68
C PRO A 242 7.35 0.44 -3.17
N HIS A 243 7.01 -0.69 -2.53
CA HIS A 243 7.39 -0.94 -1.14
C HIS A 243 8.89 -1.13 -0.97
N THR A 244 9.56 -1.71 -1.96
CA THR A 244 11.02 -1.84 -1.97
C THR A 244 11.69 -0.46 -1.97
N PHE A 245 11.20 0.49 -2.78
CA PHE A 245 11.71 1.87 -2.77
C PHE A 245 11.59 2.52 -1.40
N ARG A 246 10.41 2.46 -0.80
CA ARG A 246 10.17 3.02 0.52
C ARG A 246 11.02 2.35 1.61
N HIS A 247 11.22 1.04 1.52
CA HIS A 247 12.08 0.31 2.46
C HIS A 247 13.55 0.71 2.28
N SER A 248 14.03 0.79 1.04
CA SER A 248 15.38 1.25 0.71
C SER A 248 15.63 2.68 1.20
N PHE A 249 14.66 3.59 1.00
CA PHE A 249 14.72 4.94 1.55
C PHE A 249 14.93 4.94 3.05
N ALA A 250 14.09 4.20 3.80
CA ALA A 250 14.19 4.12 5.26
C ALA A 250 15.55 3.56 5.71
N THR A 251 15.99 2.48 5.06
CA THR A 251 17.27 1.82 5.36
C THR A 251 18.44 2.78 5.13
N HIS A 252 18.49 3.44 3.98
CA HIS A 252 19.59 4.34 3.64
C HIS A 252 19.64 5.57 4.55
N LEU A 253 18.50 6.13 4.94
CA LEU A 253 18.48 7.24 5.91
C LEU A 253 19.08 6.80 7.26
N ILE A 254 18.67 5.62 7.76
CA ILE A 254 19.17 5.09 9.04
C ILE A 254 20.66 4.76 8.95
N GLU A 255 21.11 4.12 7.87
CA GLU A 255 22.52 3.81 7.62
C GLU A 255 23.39 5.07 7.54
N ASN A 256 22.85 6.17 7.03
CA ASN A 256 23.51 7.47 6.98
C ASN A 256 23.40 8.27 8.29
N GLY A 257 22.79 7.72 9.35
CA GLY A 257 22.77 8.32 10.68
C GLY A 257 21.51 9.12 11.03
N ALA A 258 20.46 9.07 10.21
CA ALA A 258 19.19 9.70 10.56
C ALA A 258 18.55 9.05 11.78
N ASP A 259 17.91 9.83 12.64
CA ASP A 259 17.18 9.33 13.80
C ASP A 259 16.01 8.42 13.38
N LEU A 260 15.93 7.24 13.99
CA LEU A 260 14.91 6.24 13.69
C LEU A 260 13.48 6.75 13.91
N ARG A 261 13.26 7.57 14.95
CA ARG A 261 11.93 8.13 15.25
C ARG A 261 11.51 9.11 14.17
N LEU A 262 12.45 9.96 13.74
CA LEU A 262 12.24 10.90 12.65
C LEU A 262 11.83 10.18 11.35
N VAL A 263 12.54 9.11 11.00
CA VAL A 263 12.22 8.28 9.82
C VAL A 263 10.85 7.61 9.97
N GLN A 264 10.49 7.11 11.15
CA GLN A 264 9.18 6.51 11.41
C GLN A 264 8.03 7.52 11.28
N GLU A 265 8.21 8.73 11.78
CA GLU A 265 7.22 9.82 11.66
C GLU A 265 7.02 10.22 10.20
N MET A 266 8.10 10.42 9.46
CA MET A 266 8.08 10.72 8.04
C MET A 266 7.34 9.65 7.23
N LEU A 267 7.54 8.39 7.57
CA LEU A 267 6.86 7.27 6.97
C LEU A 267 5.39 7.16 7.41
N GLY A 268 4.95 7.84 8.46
CA GLY A 268 3.58 7.78 8.97
C GLY A 268 3.24 6.38 9.54
N HIS A 269 4.06 5.89 10.48
CA HIS A 269 3.78 4.70 11.28
C HIS A 269 2.86 5.07 12.45
N GLU A 270 1.78 4.31 12.68
CA GLU A 270 0.67 4.62 13.60
C GLU A 270 1.03 4.59 15.10
N SER A 271 2.27 4.29 15.48
CA SER A 271 2.62 4.02 16.89
C SER A 271 3.09 5.22 17.71
N VAL A 272 3.12 6.43 17.15
CA VAL A 272 3.45 7.65 17.89
C VAL A 272 2.35 8.69 17.67
N SER A 273 1.83 9.23 18.77
CA SER A 273 0.78 10.28 18.79
C SER A 273 1.27 11.52 18.01
N THR A 274 0.81 11.62 16.76
CA THR A 274 1.40 12.50 15.74
C THR A 274 0.94 13.96 15.81
N THR A 275 0.02 14.32 16.70
CA THR A 275 -0.59 15.65 16.68
C THR A 275 0.16 16.67 17.55
N GLU A 276 0.93 16.23 18.54
CA GLU A 276 1.63 17.14 19.46
C GLU A 276 3.08 17.46 19.06
N ILE A 277 3.70 16.65 18.20
CA ILE A 277 5.14 16.75 17.89
C ILE A 277 5.43 17.83 16.83
N TYR A 278 4.46 18.08 15.92
CA TYR A 278 4.63 19.15 14.91
C TYR A 278 4.72 20.57 15.47
N THR A 279 4.38 20.77 16.75
CA THR A 279 4.47 22.08 17.41
C THR A 279 5.80 22.32 18.11
N HIS A 280 6.68 21.32 18.24
CA HIS A 280 7.92 21.42 19.03
C HIS A 280 9.22 21.13 18.26
N ILE A 281 9.17 20.54 17.07
CA ILE A 281 10.34 20.40 16.20
C ILE A 281 10.27 21.54 15.18
N ASP A 282 11.24 22.44 15.23
CA ASP A 282 11.42 23.46 14.21
C ASP A 282 11.50 22.78 12.83
N SER A 283 10.58 23.16 11.93
CA SER A 283 10.47 22.57 10.58
C SER A 283 11.79 22.63 9.81
N SER A 284 12.63 23.61 10.10
CA SER A 284 13.96 23.76 9.51
C SER A 284 14.93 22.67 9.97
N THR A 285 14.94 22.31 11.24
CA THR A 285 15.80 21.25 11.80
C THR A 285 15.39 19.87 11.28
N TRP A 286 14.08 19.64 11.14
CA TRP A 286 13.56 18.38 10.61
C TRP A 286 13.89 18.20 9.13
N HIS A 287 13.67 19.25 8.33
CA HIS A 287 14.00 19.29 6.90
C HIS A 287 15.52 19.09 6.67
N SER A 288 16.35 19.83 7.41
CA SER A 288 17.81 19.74 7.31
C SER A 288 18.31 18.34 7.66
N SER A 289 17.84 17.74 8.75
CA SER A 289 18.27 16.43 9.19
C SER A 289 17.99 15.33 8.16
N ILE A 290 16.85 15.38 7.47
CA ILE A 290 16.52 14.38 6.44
C ILE A 290 17.34 14.60 5.17
N ILE A 291 17.44 15.84 4.71
CA ILE A 291 18.21 16.16 3.51
C ILE A 291 19.68 15.85 3.72
N GLU A 292 20.25 16.13 4.88
CA GLU A 292 21.65 15.82 5.19
C GLU A 292 21.97 14.32 5.14
N HIS A 293 21.05 13.48 5.51
CA HIS A 293 21.24 12.01 5.53
C HIS A 293 20.72 11.30 4.29
N HIS A 294 20.06 12.01 3.36
CA HIS A 294 19.52 11.37 2.15
C HIS A 294 20.64 11.11 1.13
N PRO A 295 20.75 9.87 0.56
CA PRO A 295 21.83 9.52 -0.39
C PRO A 295 21.81 10.35 -1.68
N ARG A 296 20.66 10.88 -2.07
CA ARG A 296 20.48 11.74 -3.26
C ARG A 296 20.24 13.20 -2.86
N ARG A 297 20.97 13.64 -1.84
CA ARG A 297 21.12 15.07 -1.59
C ARG A 297 22.07 15.66 -2.63
N LYS A 298 21.79 16.77 -3.17
CA LYS A 298 22.79 17.64 -3.71
C LYS A 298 23.07 18.70 -2.71
#